data_1048837e8b6fc3d4a34816c40fae4af5
#
_entry.id   1048837e8b6fc3d4a34816c40fae4af5
#
_cell.length_a   1.000
_cell.length_b   1.000
_cell.length_c   1.000
_cell.angle_alpha   90.00
_cell.angle_beta   90.00
_cell.angle_gamma   90.00
#
_symmetry.space_group_name_H-M   'P 1'
#
loop_
_entity.id
_entity.type
_entity.pdbx_description
1 polymer ?
#
loop_
_entity_poly.entity_id
_entity_poly.type
_entity_poly.pdbx_seq_one_letter_code
_entity_poly.pdbx_strand_id
1 'polypeptide(L)'
;MKRFILGAAAFAALMLGACQPQNKELGATDLTRPHVYTNPTGDAFPILAWFSLRPEEHLKENPLTKERYEEMAEAGFNISFSHFASAEDVEQALEASQGTGVKILVTCAEMYDDTENTVRRFRHHPQTVGYFLRDEPVCADFPGLATLAENIRKADDTKLLYLNLFPNYVDRAHLGTLDYATYVRQFIEEVKLGFVSFDNYPVTFDGVKDLFYSNLADVADEAKKAGVPFWAFSLSTAHDPYPVANRAAMRLQIFSNLAYGAQGIQYFTYTTPMGTIWNFHNAPIDENDQRTEVFDRIAEINHQVQALSKVFLGAEMIKVSHTGENIPTFTQRLTSEDLPKQITKVEADGVGVLVSHLRNGEKHYLMVVNRDIYNPQRVTVEATAGVKRIMPDGRAVAANRYSPSLYVEPGDMLLFECAE
;
A
#
# COMPACT_ATOMS: atom_id res chain seq x y z
N MET A 1 4.63 42.53 83.53
CA MET A 1 5.81 41.87 82.98
C MET A 1 5.41 40.58 82.28
N LYS A 2 5.32 40.59 81.01
CA LYS A 2 5.31 39.35 80.16
C LYS A 2 5.49 39.79 78.72
N ARG A 3 6.52 39.35 78.10
CA ARG A 3 6.91 39.68 76.73
C ARG A 3 6.16 38.77 75.73
N PHE A 4 5.61 39.39 74.68
CA PHE A 4 5.09 38.72 73.54
C PHE A 4 6.24 38.30 72.60
N ILE A 5 6.21 37.07 72.10
CA ILE A 5 7.04 36.58 70.98
C ILE A 5 6.08 36.28 69.85
N LEU A 6 6.16 37.03 68.76
CA LEU A 6 5.52 36.76 67.49
C LEU A 6 6.28 35.65 66.73
N GLY A 7 5.59 34.59 66.43
CA GLY A 7 6.05 33.62 65.42
C GLY A 7 5.47 33.92 64.04
N ALA A 8 6.35 34.18 63.08
CA ALA A 8 5.97 34.37 61.68
C ALA A 8 5.79 33.02 61.02
N ALA A 9 4.59 32.68 60.57
CA ALA A 9 4.31 31.57 59.67
C ALA A 9 4.48 32.00 58.22
N ALA A 10 5.47 31.40 57.54
CA ALA A 10 5.68 31.59 56.11
C ALA A 10 4.70 30.68 55.34
N PHE A 11 3.78 31.27 54.60
CA PHE A 11 2.97 30.55 53.63
C PHE A 11 3.80 30.40 52.35
N ALA A 12 4.16 29.16 52.02
CA ALA A 12 4.70 28.81 50.73
C ALA A 12 3.52 28.57 49.77
N ALA A 13 3.26 29.50 48.85
CA ALA A 13 2.34 29.31 47.76
C ALA A 13 2.97 28.39 46.69
N LEU A 14 2.52 27.15 46.58
CA LEU A 14 2.81 26.29 45.46
C LEU A 14 2.04 26.84 44.23
N MET A 15 2.78 27.44 43.31
CA MET A 15 2.28 27.73 41.96
C MET A 15 2.22 26.43 41.18
N LEU A 16 1.05 25.82 41.10
CA LEU A 16 0.73 24.79 40.09
C LEU A 16 0.65 25.47 38.72
N GLY A 17 1.76 25.47 38.03
CA GLY A 17 1.80 25.82 36.60
C GLY A 17 1.00 24.78 35.82
N ALA A 18 -0.23 25.09 35.46
CA ALA A 18 -0.96 24.35 34.46
C ALA A 18 -0.21 24.49 33.14
N CYS A 19 0.42 23.42 32.67
CA CYS A 19 0.84 23.30 31.27
C CYS A 19 -0.41 23.33 30.42
N GLN A 20 -0.74 24.50 29.89
CA GLN A 20 -1.60 24.58 28.71
C GLN A 20 -0.85 23.96 27.53
N PRO A 21 -1.47 23.06 26.76
CA PRO A 21 -0.88 22.63 25.51
C PRO A 21 -0.73 23.88 24.63
N GLN A 22 0.53 24.23 24.31
CA GLN A 22 0.78 25.25 23.30
C GLN A 22 0.20 24.71 21.98
N ASN A 23 -0.91 25.28 21.53
CA ASN A 23 -1.28 25.23 20.14
C ASN A 23 -0.13 25.89 19.36
N LYS A 24 0.80 25.08 18.84
CA LYS A 24 1.66 25.52 17.76
C LYS A 24 0.73 25.84 16.59
N GLU A 25 0.46 27.14 16.37
CA GLU A 25 -0.01 27.58 15.06
C GLU A 25 0.99 27.01 14.05
N LEU A 26 0.51 26.11 13.19
CA LEU A 26 1.29 25.62 12.06
C LEU A 26 1.67 26.89 11.27
N GLY A 27 2.97 27.14 11.12
CA GLY A 27 3.46 28.19 10.24
C GLY A 27 2.82 27.98 8.86
N ALA A 28 2.60 29.07 8.13
CA ALA A 28 1.94 29.00 6.82
C ALA A 28 2.60 27.92 5.95
N THR A 29 1.81 26.90 5.55
CA THR A 29 2.27 25.78 4.72
C THR A 29 2.77 26.31 3.38
N ASP A 30 3.99 25.96 3.00
CA ASP A 30 4.54 26.28 1.68
C ASP A 30 3.93 25.36 0.62
N LEU A 31 2.80 25.80 0.05
CA LEU A 31 2.05 25.05 -0.95
C LEU A 31 2.77 24.95 -2.31
N THR A 32 3.88 25.66 -2.51
CA THR A 32 4.68 25.57 -3.75
C THR A 32 5.45 24.27 -3.81
N ARG A 33 5.72 23.63 -2.66
CA ARG A 33 6.42 22.36 -2.58
C ARG A 33 5.46 21.18 -2.67
N PRO A 34 5.89 20.04 -3.25
CA PRO A 34 5.12 18.80 -3.14
C PRO A 34 4.81 18.46 -1.69
N HIS A 35 3.67 17.82 -1.46
CA HIS A 35 3.39 17.20 -0.17
C HIS A 35 4.44 16.13 0.12
N VAL A 36 4.88 16.02 1.37
CA VAL A 36 5.91 15.05 1.76
C VAL A 36 5.25 13.78 2.24
N TYR A 37 5.46 12.69 1.51
CA TYR A 37 5.00 11.38 1.96
C TYR A 37 5.71 10.98 3.26
N THR A 38 4.90 10.57 4.22
CA THR A 38 5.36 9.87 5.43
C THR A 38 4.57 8.57 5.54
N ASN A 39 5.24 7.45 5.85
CA ASN A 39 4.52 6.19 6.00
C ASN A 39 3.41 6.33 7.06
N PRO A 40 2.12 6.22 6.65
CA PRO A 40 1.01 6.54 7.54
C PRO A 40 0.78 5.48 8.63
N THR A 41 1.42 4.32 8.50
CA THR A 41 1.32 3.20 9.45
C THR A 41 2.56 3.04 10.34
N GLY A 42 3.49 4.01 10.30
CA GLY A 42 4.73 3.99 11.10
C GLY A 42 5.72 2.93 10.61
N ASP A 43 6.10 1.98 11.47
CA ASP A 43 7.05 0.93 11.13
C ASP A 43 6.39 -0.30 10.46
N ALA A 44 5.05 -0.34 10.39
CA ALA A 44 4.32 -1.38 9.69
C ALA A 44 4.27 -1.11 8.19
N PHE A 45 4.20 -2.16 7.37
CA PHE A 45 3.97 -2.02 5.94
C PHE A 45 2.52 -1.63 5.67
N PRO A 46 2.22 -0.57 4.88
CA PRO A 46 0.85 -0.16 4.58
C PRO A 46 0.09 -1.23 3.81
N ILE A 47 -1.06 -1.66 4.34
CA ILE A 47 -1.96 -2.62 3.68
C ILE A 47 -3.38 -2.09 3.77
N LEU A 48 -3.92 -1.66 2.62
CA LEU A 48 -5.20 -0.97 2.52
C LEU A 48 -6.30 -1.91 2.04
N ALA A 49 -7.44 -1.90 2.74
CA ALA A 49 -8.69 -2.51 2.32
C ALA A 49 -9.56 -1.47 1.60
N TRP A 50 -9.82 -1.66 0.32
CA TRP A 50 -10.72 -0.85 -0.48
C TRP A 50 -12.11 -1.47 -0.51
N PHE A 51 -13.17 -0.65 -0.63
CA PHE A 51 -14.55 -1.07 -0.40
C PHE A 51 -14.64 -1.89 0.88
N SER A 52 -14.31 -1.22 1.95
CA SER A 52 -14.25 -1.78 3.29
C SER A 52 -15.63 -1.67 3.99
N LEU A 53 -15.64 -1.36 5.28
CA LEU A 53 -16.85 -1.27 6.07
C LEU A 53 -17.56 0.07 5.83
N ARG A 54 -18.85 0.04 5.45
CA ARG A 54 -19.70 1.22 5.30
C ARG A 54 -21.18 0.87 5.48
N PRO A 55 -22.00 1.74 6.05
CA PRO A 55 -23.39 1.41 6.42
C PRO A 55 -24.27 0.96 5.25
N GLU A 56 -24.10 1.57 4.07
CA GLU A 56 -24.99 1.37 2.92
C GLU A 56 -24.83 0.01 2.24
N GLU A 57 -23.71 -0.69 2.47
CA GLU A 57 -23.44 -1.98 1.85
C GLU A 57 -23.92 -3.18 2.68
N HIS A 58 -24.32 -2.94 3.92
CA HIS A 58 -24.70 -4.00 4.84
C HIS A 58 -26.20 -3.95 5.11
N LEU A 59 -26.90 -4.98 4.68
CA LEU A 59 -28.37 -5.03 4.69
C LEU A 59 -28.97 -5.28 6.08
N LYS A 60 -28.20 -5.72 7.09
CA LYS A 60 -28.72 -6.21 8.35
C LYS A 60 -28.36 -5.37 9.56
N GLU A 61 -27.10 -4.93 9.67
CA GLU A 61 -26.59 -4.21 10.83
C GLU A 61 -25.55 -3.17 10.40
N ASN A 62 -25.37 -2.12 11.18
CA ASN A 62 -24.29 -1.16 10.95
C ASN A 62 -22.93 -1.87 11.12
N PRO A 63 -22.09 -1.92 10.07
CA PRO A 63 -20.80 -2.63 10.11
C PRO A 63 -19.69 -1.84 10.81
N LEU A 64 -19.92 -0.57 11.15
CA LEU A 64 -18.92 0.29 11.78
C LEU A 64 -18.82 -0.04 13.27
N THR A 65 -18.34 -1.26 13.57
CA THR A 65 -18.13 -1.75 14.93
C THR A 65 -16.68 -2.13 15.17
N LYS A 66 -16.28 -2.12 16.45
CA LYS A 66 -14.91 -2.46 16.82
C LYS A 66 -14.55 -3.88 16.41
N GLU A 67 -15.46 -4.82 16.58
CA GLU A 67 -15.27 -6.24 16.24
C GLU A 67 -14.98 -6.43 14.76
N ARG A 68 -15.62 -5.67 13.88
CA ARG A 68 -15.37 -5.71 12.43
C ARG A 68 -13.99 -5.14 12.06
N TYR A 69 -13.55 -4.08 12.74
CA TYR A 69 -12.18 -3.57 12.55
C TYR A 69 -11.12 -4.49 13.17
N GLU A 70 -11.41 -5.18 14.27
CA GLU A 70 -10.54 -6.23 14.81
C GLU A 70 -10.43 -7.42 13.84
N GLU A 71 -11.54 -7.83 13.22
CA GLU A 71 -11.55 -8.84 12.15
C GLU A 71 -10.70 -8.43 10.94
N MET A 72 -10.78 -7.18 10.52
CA MET A 72 -9.93 -6.64 9.45
C MET A 72 -8.44 -6.66 9.85
N ALA A 73 -8.11 -6.27 11.07
CA ALA A 73 -6.75 -6.34 11.61
C ALA A 73 -6.23 -7.78 11.69
N GLU A 74 -7.08 -8.76 12.02
CA GLU A 74 -6.74 -10.19 12.01
C GLU A 74 -6.29 -10.64 10.61
N ALA A 75 -6.91 -10.12 9.54
CA ALA A 75 -6.47 -10.36 8.17
C ALA A 75 -5.22 -9.55 7.77
N GLY A 76 -4.60 -8.80 8.70
CA GLY A 76 -3.37 -8.04 8.50
C GLY A 76 -3.54 -6.69 7.83
N PHE A 77 -4.76 -6.20 7.63
CA PHE A 77 -5.01 -4.84 7.16
C PHE A 77 -4.75 -3.82 8.28
N ASN A 78 -4.20 -2.67 7.90
CA ASN A 78 -3.97 -1.56 8.82
C ASN A 78 -4.51 -0.21 8.31
N ILE A 79 -5.11 -0.20 7.11
CA ILE A 79 -5.82 0.94 6.54
C ILE A 79 -7.14 0.46 5.96
N SER A 80 -8.23 1.16 6.30
CA SER A 80 -9.59 0.95 5.80
C SER A 80 -10.00 2.13 4.95
N PHE A 81 -10.60 1.86 3.79
CA PHE A 81 -11.18 2.86 2.90
C PHE A 81 -12.56 2.44 2.42
N SER A 82 -13.51 3.35 2.56
CA SER A 82 -14.83 3.31 1.95
C SER A 82 -15.31 4.73 1.63
N HIS A 83 -16.21 4.87 0.68
CA HIS A 83 -16.92 6.10 0.44
C HIS A 83 -18.03 6.24 1.48
N PHE A 84 -17.84 7.10 2.48
CA PHE A 84 -18.87 7.39 3.48
C PHE A 84 -19.83 8.44 2.95
N ALA A 85 -21.14 8.28 3.24
CA ALA A 85 -22.15 9.22 2.81
C ALA A 85 -22.07 10.54 3.56
N SER A 86 -21.67 10.52 4.82
CA SER A 86 -21.63 11.68 5.70
C SER A 86 -20.38 11.76 6.58
N ALA A 87 -20.13 12.92 7.14
CA ALA A 87 -19.09 13.13 8.15
C ALA A 87 -19.39 12.38 9.45
N GLU A 88 -20.65 12.13 9.76
CA GLU A 88 -21.10 11.33 10.92
C GLU A 88 -20.68 9.86 10.76
N ASP A 89 -20.79 9.29 9.56
CA ASP A 89 -20.32 7.91 9.29
C ASP A 89 -18.80 7.81 9.44
N VAL A 90 -18.07 8.84 9.00
CA VAL A 90 -16.62 8.92 9.23
C VAL A 90 -16.29 8.92 10.72
N GLU A 91 -17.01 9.71 11.55
CA GLU A 91 -16.79 9.70 13.00
C GLU A 91 -17.03 8.33 13.62
N GLN A 92 -18.12 7.66 13.23
CA GLN A 92 -18.40 6.31 13.72
C GLN A 92 -17.27 5.34 13.33
N ALA A 93 -16.77 5.41 12.09
CA ALA A 93 -15.66 4.57 11.62
C ALA A 93 -14.37 4.85 12.43
N LEU A 94 -14.06 6.13 12.66
CA LEU A 94 -12.91 6.55 13.44
C LEU A 94 -12.99 6.08 14.90
N GLU A 95 -14.15 6.19 15.54
CA GLU A 95 -14.38 5.73 16.90
C GLU A 95 -14.31 4.21 17.00
N ALA A 96 -14.99 3.50 16.09
CA ALA A 96 -15.01 2.03 16.08
C ALA A 96 -13.63 1.42 15.83
N SER A 97 -12.77 2.08 15.04
CA SER A 97 -11.43 1.59 14.73
C SER A 97 -10.39 1.84 15.84
N GLN A 98 -10.75 2.57 16.91
CA GLN A 98 -9.80 2.85 18.00
C GLN A 98 -9.29 1.58 18.69
N GLY A 99 -7.96 1.49 18.80
CA GLY A 99 -7.29 0.37 19.48
C GLY A 99 -7.24 -0.93 18.67
N THR A 100 -7.79 -0.98 17.45
CA THR A 100 -7.76 -2.17 16.59
C THR A 100 -6.49 -2.29 15.74
N GLY A 101 -5.74 -1.21 15.59
CA GLY A 101 -4.59 -1.13 14.68
C GLY A 101 -4.96 -0.69 13.25
N VAL A 102 -6.26 -0.58 12.93
CA VAL A 102 -6.74 -0.11 11.63
C VAL A 102 -7.00 1.39 11.66
N LYS A 103 -6.50 2.11 10.67
CA LYS A 103 -6.71 3.54 10.48
C LYS A 103 -7.66 3.79 9.30
N ILE A 104 -8.29 4.95 9.27
CA ILE A 104 -9.31 5.31 8.28
C ILE A 104 -8.76 6.33 7.29
N LEU A 105 -8.86 6.02 6.00
CA LEU A 105 -8.68 6.99 4.93
C LEU A 105 -10.02 7.71 4.73
N VAL A 106 -10.05 9.00 5.05
CA VAL A 106 -11.28 9.79 5.17
C VAL A 106 -11.76 10.28 3.80
N THR A 107 -13.04 10.06 3.53
CA THR A 107 -13.82 10.74 2.49
C THR A 107 -15.30 10.76 2.87
N CYS A 108 -15.98 11.85 2.55
CA CYS A 108 -17.44 12.02 2.68
C CYS A 108 -17.88 13.19 1.77
N ALA A 109 -19.18 13.40 1.61
CA ALA A 109 -19.69 14.44 0.73
C ALA A 109 -19.17 15.84 1.14
N GLU A 110 -19.11 16.12 2.44
CA GLU A 110 -18.67 17.41 2.99
C GLU A 110 -17.20 17.72 2.68
N MET A 111 -16.37 16.71 2.36
CA MET A 111 -14.98 16.93 1.92
C MET A 111 -14.90 17.79 0.65
N TYR A 112 -15.91 17.74 -0.21
CA TYR A 112 -15.95 18.48 -1.46
C TYR A 112 -16.70 19.83 -1.34
N ASP A 113 -17.69 19.89 -0.44
CA ASP A 113 -18.52 21.10 -0.24
C ASP A 113 -17.88 22.08 0.74
N ASP A 114 -17.22 21.59 1.79
CA ASP A 114 -16.56 22.39 2.84
C ASP A 114 -15.26 21.73 3.29
N THR A 115 -14.29 21.65 2.38
CA THR A 115 -13.03 20.92 2.56
C THR A 115 -12.30 21.33 3.85
N GLU A 116 -12.15 22.62 4.09
CA GLU A 116 -11.31 23.12 5.21
C GLU A 116 -11.90 22.73 6.57
N ASN A 117 -13.20 22.93 6.78
CA ASN A 117 -13.83 22.58 8.05
C ASN A 117 -13.92 21.07 8.25
N THR A 118 -14.18 20.31 7.18
CA THR A 118 -14.23 18.85 7.25
C THR A 118 -12.86 18.27 7.62
N VAL A 119 -11.77 18.75 7.00
CA VAL A 119 -10.41 18.34 7.37
C VAL A 119 -10.10 18.73 8.82
N ARG A 120 -10.46 19.95 9.26
CA ARG A 120 -10.26 20.38 10.65
C ARG A 120 -11.01 19.53 11.67
N ARG A 121 -12.18 18.98 11.31
CA ARG A 121 -12.98 18.05 12.13
C ARG A 121 -12.21 16.76 12.43
N PHE A 122 -11.50 16.20 11.44
CA PHE A 122 -10.88 14.86 11.54
C PHE A 122 -9.37 14.86 11.78
N ARG A 123 -8.64 15.95 11.49
CA ARG A 123 -7.17 15.97 11.47
C ARG A 123 -6.49 15.52 12.76
N HIS A 124 -7.12 15.74 13.90
CA HIS A 124 -6.55 15.40 15.20
C HIS A 124 -6.96 14.02 15.71
N HIS A 125 -7.86 13.34 15.00
CA HIS A 125 -8.24 11.99 15.40
C HIS A 125 -7.07 11.01 15.11
N PRO A 126 -6.65 10.17 16.09
CA PRO A 126 -5.47 9.31 15.93
C PRO A 126 -5.63 8.25 14.83
N GLN A 127 -6.88 7.87 14.52
CA GLN A 127 -7.19 6.90 13.47
C GLN A 127 -7.32 7.53 12.08
N THR A 128 -7.31 8.84 11.93
CA THR A 128 -7.25 9.49 10.61
C THR A 128 -5.88 9.27 9.99
N VAL A 129 -5.82 8.48 8.91
CA VAL A 129 -4.57 8.18 8.19
C VAL A 129 -4.30 9.19 7.09
N GLY A 130 -5.35 9.72 6.48
CA GLY A 130 -5.27 10.64 5.35
C GLY A 130 -6.64 10.98 4.78
N TYR A 131 -6.61 11.65 3.63
CA TYR A 131 -7.79 12.14 2.93
C TYR A 131 -7.79 11.64 1.49
N PHE A 132 -8.90 11.08 1.05
CA PHE A 132 -9.10 10.62 -0.31
C PHE A 132 -9.60 11.76 -1.21
N LEU A 133 -8.98 11.92 -2.38
CA LEU A 133 -9.33 12.98 -3.33
C LEU A 133 -10.20 12.45 -4.47
N ARG A 134 -9.76 11.42 -5.17
CA ARG A 134 -10.42 10.91 -6.38
C ARG A 134 -9.95 9.48 -6.69
N ASP A 135 -10.81 8.75 -7.39
CA ASP A 135 -10.47 7.50 -8.06
C ASP A 135 -10.41 7.75 -9.57
N GLU A 136 -9.39 7.20 -10.21
CA GLU A 136 -9.17 7.14 -11.66
C GLU A 136 -9.45 8.46 -12.42
N PRO A 137 -8.77 9.58 -12.08
CA PRO A 137 -8.94 10.83 -12.81
C PRO A 137 -8.26 10.80 -14.19
N VAL A 138 -8.76 11.59 -15.12
CA VAL A 138 -8.08 11.90 -16.40
C VAL A 138 -7.21 13.16 -16.26
N CYS A 139 -6.28 13.40 -17.19
CA CYS A 139 -5.39 14.59 -17.14
C CYS A 139 -6.16 15.92 -16.99
N ALA A 140 -7.34 16.03 -17.58
CA ALA A 140 -8.19 17.23 -17.47
C ALA A 140 -8.65 17.53 -16.03
N ASP A 141 -8.67 16.52 -15.14
CA ASP A 141 -9.06 16.68 -13.74
C ASP A 141 -7.91 17.23 -12.86
N PHE A 142 -6.64 17.07 -13.28
CA PHE A 142 -5.47 17.36 -12.45
C PHE A 142 -5.43 18.78 -11.89
N PRO A 143 -5.74 19.86 -12.64
CA PRO A 143 -5.75 21.22 -12.08
C PRO A 143 -6.76 21.40 -10.92
N GLY A 144 -7.95 20.80 -11.05
CA GLY A 144 -8.97 20.81 -9.99
C GLY A 144 -8.52 20.01 -8.76
N LEU A 145 -7.88 18.87 -8.97
CA LEU A 145 -7.34 18.02 -7.90
C LEU A 145 -6.15 18.66 -7.19
N ALA A 146 -5.29 19.39 -7.90
CA ALA A 146 -4.24 20.19 -7.30
C ALA A 146 -4.81 21.25 -6.35
N THR A 147 -5.88 21.93 -6.78
CA THR A 147 -6.59 22.92 -5.94
C THR A 147 -7.20 22.27 -4.70
N LEU A 148 -7.83 21.11 -4.83
CA LEU A 148 -8.39 20.35 -3.70
C LEU A 148 -7.28 19.93 -2.73
N ALA A 149 -6.17 19.39 -3.24
CA ALA A 149 -5.01 19.03 -2.45
C ALA A 149 -4.44 20.21 -1.65
N GLU A 150 -4.31 21.38 -2.29
CA GLU A 150 -3.89 22.61 -1.61
C GLU A 150 -4.85 23.04 -0.50
N ASN A 151 -6.17 22.94 -0.71
CA ASN A 151 -7.16 23.28 0.30
C ASN A 151 -7.10 22.32 1.50
N ILE A 152 -6.89 21.02 1.26
CA ILE A 152 -6.66 20.06 2.35
C ILE A 152 -5.37 20.42 3.12
N ARG A 153 -4.27 20.68 2.42
CA ARG A 153 -2.97 21.03 3.01
C ARG A 153 -2.97 22.30 3.84
N LYS A 154 -3.79 23.29 3.49
CA LYS A 154 -4.00 24.50 4.33
C LYS A 154 -4.56 24.14 5.71
N ALA A 155 -5.41 23.13 5.78
CA ALA A 155 -6.02 22.68 7.03
C ALA A 155 -5.19 21.60 7.74
N ASP A 156 -4.54 20.70 6.98
CA ASP A 156 -3.68 19.62 7.48
C ASP A 156 -2.67 19.17 6.42
N ASP A 157 -1.39 19.49 6.60
CA ASP A 157 -0.28 19.08 5.73
C ASP A 157 0.51 17.86 6.31
N THR A 158 -0.05 17.16 7.30
CA THR A 158 0.65 16.09 8.03
C THR A 158 0.16 14.69 7.68
N LYS A 159 -1.00 14.56 7.04
CA LYS A 159 -1.66 13.31 6.73
C LYS A 159 -1.50 12.95 5.26
N LEU A 160 -1.67 11.67 4.94
CA LEU A 160 -1.62 11.17 3.57
C LEU A 160 -2.69 11.87 2.71
N LEU A 161 -2.31 12.37 1.54
CA LEU A 161 -3.25 12.78 0.49
C LEU A 161 -3.31 11.68 -0.55
N TYR A 162 -4.48 11.08 -0.72
CA TYR A 162 -4.63 9.85 -1.48
C TYR A 162 -5.47 10.05 -2.75
N LEU A 163 -4.95 9.51 -3.85
CA LEU A 163 -5.63 9.43 -5.13
C LEU A 163 -5.15 8.16 -5.85
N ASN A 164 -6.03 7.45 -6.54
CA ASN A 164 -5.70 6.27 -7.33
C ASN A 164 -5.74 6.58 -8.83
N LEU A 165 -4.72 6.15 -9.57
CA LEU A 165 -4.59 6.36 -11.02
C LEU A 165 -5.13 5.16 -11.80
N PHE A 166 -5.62 5.42 -13.01
CA PHE A 166 -5.94 4.41 -14.01
C PHE A 166 -4.74 3.51 -14.34
N PRO A 167 -4.99 2.26 -14.75
CA PRO A 167 -3.96 1.37 -15.31
C PRO A 167 -3.60 1.71 -16.77
N ASN A 168 -2.49 1.14 -17.26
CA ASN A 168 -1.95 1.43 -18.60
C ASN A 168 -2.75 0.85 -19.78
N TYR A 169 -3.75 0.02 -19.55
CA TYR A 169 -4.63 -0.51 -20.60
C TYR A 169 -5.82 0.39 -20.93
N VAL A 170 -6.01 1.49 -20.21
CA VAL A 170 -7.01 2.50 -20.51
C VAL A 170 -6.61 3.27 -21.76
N ASP A 171 -7.59 3.60 -22.61
CA ASP A 171 -7.37 4.33 -23.84
C ASP A 171 -6.68 5.69 -23.59
N ARG A 172 -5.62 5.96 -24.34
CA ARG A 172 -4.81 7.18 -24.22
C ARG A 172 -5.62 8.45 -24.49
N ALA A 173 -6.57 8.39 -25.43
CA ALA A 173 -7.46 9.52 -25.70
C ALA A 173 -8.38 9.79 -24.52
N HIS A 174 -8.83 8.74 -23.81
CA HIS A 174 -9.60 8.89 -22.57
C HIS A 174 -8.75 9.52 -21.46
N LEU A 175 -7.51 9.06 -21.26
CA LEU A 175 -6.58 9.64 -20.31
C LEU A 175 -6.22 11.10 -20.62
N GLY A 176 -6.30 11.51 -21.89
CA GLY A 176 -5.90 12.83 -22.35
C GLY A 176 -4.39 12.99 -22.51
N THR A 177 -3.67 11.92 -22.83
CA THR A 177 -2.19 11.89 -22.91
C THR A 177 -1.69 11.09 -24.12
N LEU A 178 -0.39 11.21 -24.41
CA LEU A 178 0.27 10.47 -25.50
C LEU A 178 0.62 9.04 -25.11
N ASP A 179 1.02 8.82 -23.87
CA ASP A 179 1.42 7.53 -23.31
C ASP A 179 1.20 7.50 -21.78
N TYR A 180 1.22 6.31 -21.22
CA TYR A 180 0.92 6.12 -19.81
C TYR A 180 1.99 6.69 -18.86
N ALA A 181 3.27 6.59 -19.20
CA ALA A 181 4.36 7.19 -18.40
C ALA A 181 4.19 8.72 -18.30
N THR A 182 3.76 9.37 -19.41
CA THR A 182 3.43 10.80 -19.41
C THR A 182 2.25 11.12 -18.50
N TYR A 183 1.20 10.27 -18.47
CA TYR A 183 0.06 10.42 -17.54
C TYR A 183 0.52 10.40 -16.08
N VAL A 184 1.34 9.42 -15.70
CA VAL A 184 1.88 9.31 -14.34
C VAL A 184 2.76 10.52 -13.99
N ARG A 185 3.65 10.92 -14.89
CA ARG A 185 4.52 12.09 -14.70
C ARG A 185 3.73 13.39 -14.52
N GLN A 186 2.73 13.66 -15.38
CA GLN A 186 1.86 14.83 -15.26
C GLN A 186 1.13 14.85 -13.93
N PHE A 187 0.59 13.72 -13.48
CA PHE A 187 -0.02 13.61 -12.15
C PHE A 187 0.95 14.02 -11.04
N ILE A 188 2.16 13.48 -11.04
CA ILE A 188 3.17 13.78 -10.01
C ILE A 188 3.52 15.28 -10.00
N GLU A 189 3.71 15.87 -11.18
CA GLU A 189 4.14 17.26 -11.33
C GLU A 189 3.03 18.27 -11.04
N GLU A 190 1.78 17.96 -11.40
CA GLU A 190 0.66 18.90 -11.28
C GLU A 190 -0.06 18.77 -9.93
N VAL A 191 -0.41 17.53 -9.49
CA VAL A 191 -1.21 17.32 -8.27
C VAL A 191 -0.36 17.33 -6.99
N LYS A 192 0.90 16.89 -7.06
CA LYS A 192 1.94 17.02 -6.02
C LYS A 192 1.61 16.33 -4.70
N LEU A 193 1.00 15.15 -4.72
CA LEU A 193 0.62 14.42 -3.50
C LEU A 193 1.81 13.78 -2.77
N GLY A 194 3.00 13.74 -3.35
CA GLY A 194 4.19 13.13 -2.75
C GLY A 194 4.22 11.60 -2.81
N PHE A 195 3.25 10.97 -3.46
CA PHE A 195 3.25 9.53 -3.74
C PHE A 195 2.32 9.21 -4.92
N VAL A 196 2.39 7.98 -5.43
CA VAL A 196 1.54 7.48 -6.51
C VAL A 196 0.78 6.25 -6.03
N SER A 197 -0.49 6.12 -6.37
CA SER A 197 -1.26 4.88 -6.27
C SER A 197 -1.89 4.57 -7.62
N PHE A 198 -1.94 3.29 -7.97
CA PHE A 198 -2.60 2.84 -9.19
C PHE A 198 -3.13 1.42 -9.00
N ASP A 199 -4.11 1.04 -9.84
CA ASP A 199 -4.59 -0.32 -9.90
C ASP A 199 -4.27 -0.98 -11.24
N ASN A 200 -4.05 -2.28 -11.19
CA ASN A 200 -3.99 -3.18 -12.33
C ASN A 200 -4.27 -4.60 -11.85
N TYR A 201 -5.27 -5.25 -12.43
CA TYR A 201 -5.68 -6.61 -12.08
C TYR A 201 -5.27 -7.56 -13.20
N PRO A 202 -4.14 -8.29 -13.04
CA PRO A 202 -3.54 -9.02 -14.14
C PRO A 202 -4.15 -10.40 -14.38
N VAL A 203 -4.73 -11.06 -13.37
CA VAL A 203 -5.12 -12.47 -13.47
C VAL A 203 -6.58 -12.59 -13.90
N THR A 204 -6.80 -13.11 -15.11
CA THR A 204 -8.11 -13.38 -15.70
C THR A 204 -8.31 -14.87 -15.93
N PHE A 205 -9.47 -15.29 -16.42
CA PHE A 205 -9.71 -16.67 -16.87
C PHE A 205 -8.76 -17.12 -17.99
N ASP A 206 -8.23 -16.16 -18.79
CA ASP A 206 -7.29 -16.43 -19.87
C ASP A 206 -5.83 -16.44 -19.43
N GLY A 207 -5.55 -16.21 -18.15
CA GLY A 207 -4.21 -16.15 -17.57
C GLY A 207 -3.77 -14.75 -17.17
N VAL A 208 -2.46 -14.51 -17.16
CA VAL A 208 -1.87 -13.22 -16.73
C VAL A 208 -1.80 -12.27 -17.91
N LYS A 209 -2.39 -11.06 -17.75
CA LYS A 209 -2.36 -9.99 -18.75
C LYS A 209 -0.91 -9.57 -19.05
N ASP A 210 -0.58 -9.46 -20.33
CA ASP A 210 0.77 -9.17 -20.81
C ASP A 210 1.31 -7.79 -20.35
N LEU A 211 0.44 -6.78 -20.29
CA LEU A 211 0.82 -5.40 -19.92
C LEU A 211 0.95 -5.15 -18.40
N PHE A 212 0.74 -6.14 -17.55
CA PHE A 212 0.85 -5.97 -16.11
C PHE A 212 2.23 -5.47 -15.66
N TYR A 213 3.28 -6.14 -16.12
CA TYR A 213 4.65 -5.81 -15.73
C TYR A 213 5.13 -4.48 -16.34
N SER A 214 4.70 -4.14 -17.55
CA SER A 214 5.00 -2.83 -18.12
C SER A 214 4.30 -1.69 -17.37
N ASN A 215 3.08 -1.91 -16.87
CA ASN A 215 2.41 -0.94 -16.00
C ASN A 215 3.20 -0.67 -14.71
N LEU A 216 3.65 -1.74 -14.04
CA LEU A 216 4.50 -1.63 -12.86
C LEU A 216 5.81 -0.88 -13.18
N ALA A 217 6.43 -1.17 -14.33
CA ALA A 217 7.66 -0.51 -14.76
C ALA A 217 7.44 1.00 -14.99
N ASP A 218 6.39 1.39 -15.72
CA ASP A 218 6.08 2.80 -15.98
C ASP A 218 5.88 3.58 -14.68
N VAL A 219 5.09 3.04 -13.74
CA VAL A 219 4.83 3.69 -12.44
C VAL A 219 6.09 3.74 -11.59
N ALA A 220 6.82 2.63 -11.45
CA ALA A 220 8.03 2.57 -10.65
C ALA A 220 9.12 3.52 -11.18
N ASP A 221 9.28 3.60 -12.50
CA ASP A 221 10.28 4.47 -13.13
C ASP A 221 9.95 5.96 -12.96
N GLU A 222 8.69 6.37 -13.17
CA GLU A 222 8.29 7.78 -12.99
C GLU A 222 8.29 8.17 -11.50
N ALA A 223 7.84 7.30 -10.59
CA ALA A 223 7.93 7.53 -9.16
C ALA A 223 9.39 7.66 -8.67
N LYS A 224 10.29 6.78 -9.16
CA LYS A 224 11.72 6.82 -8.85
C LYS A 224 12.39 8.10 -9.36
N LYS A 225 12.10 8.54 -10.60
CA LYS A 225 12.60 9.81 -11.16
C LYS A 225 12.18 11.01 -10.32
N ALA A 226 10.96 10.98 -9.79
CA ALA A 226 10.42 12.04 -8.95
C ALA A 226 10.84 11.93 -7.47
N GLY A 227 11.45 10.83 -7.06
CA GLY A 227 11.83 10.58 -5.66
C GLY A 227 10.64 10.36 -4.73
N VAL A 228 9.53 9.82 -5.24
CA VAL A 228 8.32 9.53 -4.47
C VAL A 228 8.04 8.02 -4.44
N PRO A 229 7.42 7.47 -3.38
CA PRO A 229 7.00 6.08 -3.35
C PRO A 229 5.72 5.86 -4.15
N PHE A 230 5.41 4.58 -4.41
CA PHE A 230 4.12 4.20 -4.97
C PHE A 230 3.48 3.03 -4.21
N TRP A 231 2.15 2.94 -4.30
CA TRP A 231 1.35 1.83 -3.82
C TRP A 231 0.63 1.16 -4.98
N ALA A 232 0.41 -0.14 -4.89
CA ALA A 232 -0.20 -0.90 -5.97
C ALA A 232 -1.31 -1.83 -5.45
N PHE A 233 -2.37 -1.97 -6.27
CA PHE A 233 -3.49 -2.84 -5.97
C PHE A 233 -3.23 -4.31 -6.30
N SER A 234 -4.02 -5.15 -5.66
CA SER A 234 -4.22 -6.56 -5.95
C SER A 234 -5.71 -6.86 -5.92
N LEU A 235 -6.20 -7.70 -6.82
CA LEU A 235 -7.60 -8.08 -6.87
C LEU A 235 -7.89 -9.19 -5.88
N SER A 236 -8.89 -8.99 -5.03
CA SER A 236 -9.37 -9.96 -4.04
C SER A 236 -10.83 -10.36 -4.22
N THR A 237 -11.54 -9.73 -5.14
CA THR A 237 -12.96 -9.96 -5.41
C THR A 237 -13.16 -10.46 -6.82
N ALA A 238 -13.86 -11.57 -6.98
CA ALA A 238 -14.18 -12.12 -8.29
C ALA A 238 -15.27 -11.31 -9.00
N HIS A 239 -15.12 -11.14 -10.29
CA HIS A 239 -16.13 -10.63 -11.23
C HIS A 239 -15.62 -10.84 -12.66
N ASP A 240 -16.48 -10.89 -13.65
CA ASP A 240 -16.04 -11.11 -15.04
C ASP A 240 -15.10 -10.00 -15.53
N PRO A 241 -13.93 -10.32 -16.12
CA PRO A 241 -13.40 -11.65 -16.44
C PRO A 241 -12.43 -12.23 -15.40
N TYR A 242 -12.52 -11.85 -14.13
CA TYR A 242 -11.58 -12.20 -13.07
C TYR A 242 -12.09 -13.34 -12.20
N PRO A 243 -11.38 -14.47 -12.10
CA PRO A 243 -11.76 -15.61 -11.26
C PRO A 243 -11.64 -15.30 -9.75
N VAL A 244 -12.23 -16.17 -8.93
CA VAL A 244 -12.02 -16.13 -7.48
C VAL A 244 -10.51 -16.15 -7.17
N ALA A 245 -10.08 -15.18 -6.37
CA ALA A 245 -8.67 -14.99 -6.04
C ALA A 245 -8.11 -16.23 -5.30
N ASN A 246 -7.32 -17.02 -5.99
CA ASN A 246 -6.59 -18.13 -5.40
C ASN A 246 -5.23 -17.67 -4.86
N ARG A 247 -4.56 -18.52 -4.07
CA ARG A 247 -3.28 -18.20 -3.44
C ARG A 247 -2.20 -17.81 -4.46
N ALA A 248 -2.12 -18.49 -5.60
CA ALA A 248 -1.12 -18.23 -6.64
C ALA A 248 -1.34 -16.86 -7.30
N ALA A 249 -2.59 -16.54 -7.67
CA ALA A 249 -2.97 -15.26 -8.26
C ALA A 249 -2.68 -14.09 -7.32
N MET A 250 -2.97 -14.25 -6.03
CA MET A 250 -2.72 -13.21 -5.03
C MET A 250 -1.21 -13.01 -4.78
N ARG A 251 -0.46 -14.10 -4.62
CA ARG A 251 1.00 -14.06 -4.45
C ARG A 251 1.68 -13.40 -5.65
N LEU A 252 1.30 -13.77 -6.89
CA LEU A 252 1.86 -13.17 -8.09
C LEU A 252 1.69 -11.65 -8.07
N GLN A 253 0.48 -11.15 -7.80
CA GLN A 253 0.19 -9.71 -7.79
C GLN A 253 1.03 -9.01 -6.71
N ILE A 254 0.93 -9.48 -5.48
CA ILE A 254 1.56 -8.83 -4.32
C ILE A 254 3.09 -8.88 -4.42
N PHE A 255 3.66 -10.04 -4.73
CA PHE A 255 5.10 -10.16 -4.81
C PHE A 255 5.69 -9.46 -6.04
N SER A 256 4.94 -9.36 -7.15
CA SER A 256 5.35 -8.53 -8.27
C SER A 256 5.33 -7.04 -7.90
N ASN A 257 4.29 -6.55 -7.22
CA ASN A 257 4.24 -5.17 -6.73
C ASN A 257 5.44 -4.85 -5.84
N LEU A 258 5.76 -5.72 -4.87
CA LEU A 258 6.91 -5.57 -3.98
C LEU A 258 8.25 -5.65 -4.72
N ALA A 259 8.37 -6.52 -5.72
CA ALA A 259 9.57 -6.63 -6.55
C ALA A 259 9.87 -5.35 -7.35
N TYR A 260 8.83 -4.62 -7.76
CA TYR A 260 8.99 -3.30 -8.39
C TYR A 260 9.16 -2.16 -7.39
N GLY A 261 9.16 -2.43 -6.08
CA GLY A 261 9.45 -1.45 -5.03
C GLY A 261 8.22 -0.77 -4.43
N ALA A 262 7.02 -1.34 -4.59
CA ALA A 262 5.82 -0.79 -3.96
C ALA A 262 6.00 -0.63 -2.44
N GLN A 263 5.59 0.52 -1.91
CA GLN A 263 5.67 0.88 -0.50
C GLN A 263 4.33 0.74 0.23
N GLY A 264 3.33 0.20 -0.42
CA GLY A 264 2.03 -0.17 0.13
C GLY A 264 1.31 -1.12 -0.81
N ILE A 265 0.50 -2.00 -0.24
CA ILE A 265 -0.35 -2.94 -0.96
C ILE A 265 -1.81 -2.57 -0.69
N GLN A 266 -2.63 -2.74 -1.69
CA GLN A 266 -4.04 -2.41 -1.64
C GLN A 266 -4.86 -3.54 -2.21
N TYR A 267 -6.05 -3.75 -1.69
CA TYR A 267 -6.93 -4.82 -2.15
C TYR A 267 -8.28 -4.28 -2.61
N PHE A 268 -8.61 -4.56 -3.85
CA PHE A 268 -9.96 -4.39 -4.40
C PHE A 268 -10.65 -5.77 -4.39
N THR A 269 -11.57 -6.06 -3.48
CA THR A 269 -12.13 -5.30 -2.36
C THR A 269 -12.01 -6.09 -1.04
N TYR A 270 -12.36 -5.49 0.11
CA TYR A 270 -12.47 -6.23 1.38
C TYR A 270 -13.85 -6.86 1.54
N THR A 271 -14.93 -6.11 1.25
CA THR A 271 -16.29 -6.63 1.21
C THR A 271 -16.76 -6.81 -0.23
N THR A 272 -17.66 -7.76 -0.45
CA THR A 272 -18.26 -7.97 -1.77
C THR A 272 -19.16 -6.77 -2.14
N PRO A 273 -18.85 -5.99 -3.21
CA PRO A 273 -19.68 -4.87 -3.60
C PRO A 273 -21.06 -5.31 -4.07
N MET A 274 -22.09 -4.63 -3.59
CA MET A 274 -23.50 -4.92 -3.90
C MET A 274 -24.14 -3.78 -4.71
N GLY A 275 -25.26 -4.06 -5.36
CA GLY A 275 -26.03 -3.03 -6.06
C GLY A 275 -25.38 -2.47 -7.32
N THR A 276 -24.35 -3.14 -7.87
CA THR A 276 -23.63 -2.75 -9.08
C THR A 276 -24.12 -3.54 -10.31
N ILE A 277 -23.68 -3.12 -11.50
CA ILE A 277 -23.93 -3.87 -12.75
C ILE A 277 -22.97 -5.06 -12.90
N TRP A 278 -21.91 -5.14 -12.09
CA TRP A 278 -20.93 -6.20 -12.12
C TRP A 278 -21.34 -7.36 -11.21
N ASN A 279 -20.98 -8.58 -11.58
CA ASN A 279 -21.28 -9.79 -10.83
C ASN A 279 -20.26 -10.07 -9.73
N PHE A 280 -19.95 -9.08 -8.87
CA PHE A 280 -19.00 -9.23 -7.78
C PHE A 280 -19.40 -10.36 -6.83
N HIS A 281 -18.43 -11.19 -6.43
CA HIS A 281 -18.61 -12.27 -5.46
C HIS A 281 -17.27 -12.71 -4.85
N ASN A 282 -17.33 -13.45 -3.76
CA ASN A 282 -16.16 -14.03 -3.09
C ASN A 282 -15.05 -13.01 -2.76
N ALA A 283 -15.41 -11.80 -2.30
CA ALA A 283 -14.46 -10.96 -1.57
C ALA A 283 -14.08 -11.64 -0.23
N PRO A 284 -13.08 -11.17 0.51
CA PRO A 284 -12.79 -11.66 1.87
C PRO A 284 -14.01 -11.77 2.77
N ILE A 285 -14.88 -10.77 2.72
CA ILE A 285 -16.20 -10.78 3.38
C ILE A 285 -17.27 -10.79 2.30
N ASP A 286 -18.17 -11.76 2.36
CA ASP A 286 -19.25 -11.91 1.38
C ASP A 286 -20.43 -10.96 1.65
N GLU A 287 -21.46 -11.03 0.80
CA GLU A 287 -22.70 -10.25 0.89
C GLU A 287 -23.58 -10.59 2.10
N ASN A 288 -23.24 -11.63 2.86
CA ASN A 288 -23.90 -12.03 4.11
C ASN A 288 -23.04 -11.73 5.34
N ASP A 289 -22.00 -10.89 5.19
CA ASP A 289 -21.05 -10.56 6.25
C ASP A 289 -20.25 -11.75 6.80
N GLN A 290 -20.06 -12.79 5.96
CA GLN A 290 -19.31 -13.98 6.33
C GLN A 290 -17.93 -13.99 5.68
N ARG A 291 -16.94 -14.52 6.39
CA ARG A 291 -15.61 -14.78 5.84
C ARG A 291 -15.71 -15.82 4.73
N THR A 292 -15.07 -15.52 3.62
CA THR A 292 -14.83 -16.48 2.53
C THR A 292 -13.43 -17.11 2.67
N GLU A 293 -13.13 -18.09 1.85
CA GLU A 293 -11.77 -18.66 1.76
C GLU A 293 -10.70 -17.64 1.33
N VAL A 294 -11.13 -16.52 0.71
CA VAL A 294 -10.22 -15.44 0.31
C VAL A 294 -9.70 -14.68 1.52
N PHE A 295 -10.48 -14.59 2.61
CA PHE A 295 -10.04 -13.97 3.88
C PHE A 295 -8.77 -14.64 4.42
N ASP A 296 -8.77 -15.97 4.54
CA ASP A 296 -7.62 -16.71 5.07
C ASP A 296 -6.39 -16.61 4.16
N ARG A 297 -6.61 -16.62 2.82
CA ARG A 297 -5.55 -16.45 1.83
C ARG A 297 -4.88 -15.08 1.95
N ILE A 298 -5.67 -14.02 2.11
CA ILE A 298 -5.16 -12.66 2.32
C ILE A 298 -4.41 -12.56 3.64
N ALA A 299 -4.98 -13.07 4.73
CA ALA A 299 -4.35 -13.05 6.04
C ALA A 299 -2.95 -13.70 6.01
N GLU A 300 -2.82 -14.86 5.37
CA GLU A 300 -1.53 -15.55 5.20
C GLU A 300 -0.50 -14.65 4.52
N ILE A 301 -0.87 -14.00 3.41
CA ILE A 301 0.06 -13.18 2.60
C ILE A 301 0.37 -11.86 3.32
N ASN A 302 -0.62 -11.21 3.92
CA ASN A 302 -0.44 -9.97 4.64
C ASN A 302 0.49 -10.14 5.85
N HIS A 303 0.33 -11.24 6.61
CA HIS A 303 1.23 -11.56 7.72
C HIS A 303 2.66 -11.83 7.23
N GLN A 304 2.82 -12.51 6.09
CA GLN A 304 4.15 -12.68 5.46
C GLN A 304 4.76 -11.33 5.07
N VAL A 305 4.00 -10.43 4.46
CA VAL A 305 4.47 -9.08 4.09
C VAL A 305 4.87 -8.28 5.32
N GLN A 306 4.07 -8.32 6.40
CA GLN A 306 4.41 -7.66 7.66
C GLN A 306 5.67 -8.26 8.30
N ALA A 307 5.85 -9.57 8.28
CA ALA A 307 7.07 -10.22 8.79
C ALA A 307 8.33 -9.80 7.98
N LEU A 308 8.14 -9.46 6.71
CA LEU A 308 9.18 -9.00 5.79
C LEU A 308 9.24 -7.46 5.66
N SER A 309 8.51 -6.71 6.48
CA SER A 309 8.43 -5.24 6.38
C SER A 309 9.81 -4.57 6.43
N LYS A 310 10.74 -5.08 7.23
CA LYS A 310 12.12 -4.58 7.31
C LYS A 310 12.92 -4.71 6.00
N VAL A 311 12.50 -5.58 5.09
CA VAL A 311 13.11 -5.71 3.77
C VAL A 311 12.48 -4.71 2.81
N PHE A 312 11.15 -4.64 2.79
CA PHE A 312 10.42 -3.91 1.77
C PHE A 312 10.16 -2.43 2.10
N LEU A 313 9.90 -2.10 3.37
CA LEU A 313 9.61 -0.72 3.76
C LEU A 313 10.84 0.16 3.61
N GLY A 314 10.77 1.18 2.76
CA GLY A 314 11.90 2.04 2.40
C GLY A 314 12.87 1.43 1.39
N ALA A 315 12.57 0.24 0.85
CA ALA A 315 13.41 -0.36 -0.18
C ALA A 315 13.32 0.40 -1.51
N GLU A 316 14.46 0.59 -2.14
CA GLU A 316 14.62 1.12 -3.49
C GLU A 316 14.78 -0.05 -4.48
N MET A 317 13.99 -0.06 -5.54
CA MET A 317 14.19 -0.95 -6.68
C MET A 317 15.38 -0.45 -7.50
N ILE A 318 16.47 -1.23 -7.52
CA ILE A 318 17.67 -0.93 -8.31
C ILE A 318 17.47 -1.39 -9.75
N LYS A 319 17.03 -2.63 -9.93
CA LYS A 319 16.80 -3.22 -11.24
C LYS A 319 15.73 -4.31 -11.16
N VAL A 320 14.93 -4.41 -12.22
CA VAL A 320 13.97 -5.50 -12.44
C VAL A 320 14.17 -6.08 -13.84
N SER A 321 14.18 -7.40 -13.93
CA SER A 321 14.37 -8.15 -15.17
C SER A 321 13.58 -9.44 -15.16
N HIS A 322 13.46 -10.09 -16.31
CA HIS A 322 12.71 -11.34 -16.45
C HIS A 322 13.54 -12.42 -17.13
N THR A 323 13.31 -13.69 -16.75
CA THR A 323 13.86 -14.87 -17.43
C THR A 323 12.76 -15.60 -18.21
N GLY A 324 13.13 -16.68 -18.87
CA GLY A 324 12.22 -17.51 -19.68
C GLY A 324 12.41 -17.27 -21.18
N GLU A 325 11.83 -18.14 -22.01
CA GLU A 325 11.88 -18.01 -23.46
C GLU A 325 11.20 -16.71 -23.91
N ASN A 326 9.99 -16.47 -23.42
CA ASN A 326 9.23 -15.26 -23.65
C ASN A 326 9.17 -14.42 -22.36
N ILE A 327 9.69 -13.20 -22.42
CA ILE A 327 9.53 -12.23 -21.32
C ILE A 327 8.30 -11.37 -21.59
N PRO A 328 7.65 -10.80 -20.53
CA PRO A 328 6.51 -9.92 -20.71
C PRO A 328 6.83 -8.71 -21.60
N THR A 329 5.85 -8.27 -22.36
CA THR A 329 5.98 -7.15 -23.32
C THR A 329 6.45 -5.87 -22.62
N PHE A 330 7.36 -5.15 -23.25
CA PHE A 330 8.00 -3.92 -22.75
C PHE A 330 8.79 -4.08 -21.43
N THR A 331 9.22 -5.29 -21.10
CA THR A 331 10.12 -5.55 -19.96
C THR A 331 11.56 -5.88 -20.44
N GLN A 332 12.46 -6.06 -19.48
CA GLN A 332 13.87 -6.35 -19.76
C GLN A 332 14.24 -7.80 -19.46
N ARG A 333 15.07 -8.39 -20.31
CA ARG A 333 15.62 -9.73 -20.05
C ARG A 333 16.77 -9.62 -19.05
N LEU A 334 16.81 -10.59 -18.12
CA LEU A 334 17.87 -10.69 -17.13
C LEU A 334 19.25 -10.78 -17.77
N THR A 335 20.17 -9.96 -17.28
CA THR A 335 21.61 -10.02 -17.54
C THR A 335 22.38 -10.16 -16.23
N SER A 336 23.66 -10.52 -16.30
CA SER A 336 24.52 -10.62 -15.10
C SER A 336 24.71 -9.27 -14.38
N GLU A 337 24.57 -8.15 -15.08
CA GLU A 337 24.72 -6.80 -14.54
C GLU A 337 23.52 -6.37 -13.70
N ASP A 338 22.38 -7.06 -13.83
CA ASP A 338 21.16 -6.77 -13.08
C ASP A 338 21.18 -7.36 -11.66
N LEU A 339 22.12 -8.29 -11.40
CA LEU A 339 22.19 -9.04 -10.16
C LEU A 339 23.03 -8.32 -9.09
N PRO A 340 22.73 -8.48 -7.79
CA PRO A 340 23.66 -8.15 -6.72
C PRO A 340 24.99 -8.89 -6.91
N LYS A 341 26.12 -8.25 -6.59
CA LYS A 341 27.48 -8.78 -6.82
C LYS A 341 27.73 -10.20 -6.31
N GLN A 342 27.02 -10.61 -5.25
CA GLN A 342 27.19 -11.91 -4.64
C GLN A 342 26.33 -13.00 -5.28
N ILE A 343 25.46 -12.64 -6.21
CA ILE A 343 24.64 -13.60 -6.96
C ILE A 343 25.29 -13.80 -8.33
N THR A 344 25.68 -15.02 -8.61
CA THR A 344 26.40 -15.35 -9.85
C THR A 344 25.51 -15.90 -10.94
N LYS A 345 24.32 -16.41 -10.54
CA LYS A 345 23.39 -17.02 -11.49
C LYS A 345 21.95 -17.02 -10.95
N VAL A 346 21.00 -16.74 -11.84
CA VAL A 346 19.57 -16.99 -11.63
C VAL A 346 19.03 -17.64 -12.90
N GLU A 347 18.50 -18.83 -12.78
CA GLU A 347 17.83 -19.57 -13.86
C GLU A 347 16.52 -20.16 -13.37
N ALA A 348 15.56 -20.30 -14.26
CA ALA A 348 14.29 -20.98 -13.98
C ALA A 348 13.85 -21.78 -15.19
N ASP A 349 13.23 -22.93 -14.91
CA ASP A 349 12.53 -23.73 -15.92
C ASP A 349 11.15 -23.08 -16.23
N GLY A 350 10.46 -23.56 -17.25
CA GLY A 350 9.08 -23.15 -17.58
C GLY A 350 8.97 -21.72 -18.11
N VAL A 351 7.93 -20.98 -17.68
CA VAL A 351 7.64 -19.63 -18.19
C VAL A 351 8.63 -18.57 -17.70
N GLY A 352 9.48 -18.92 -16.75
CA GLY A 352 10.50 -18.04 -16.18
C GLY A 352 10.01 -17.23 -14.96
N VAL A 353 10.92 -16.44 -14.44
CA VAL A 353 10.75 -15.69 -13.19
C VAL A 353 10.94 -14.18 -13.41
N LEU A 354 10.32 -13.40 -12.54
CA LEU A 354 10.66 -12.01 -12.30
C LEU A 354 11.84 -11.97 -11.33
N VAL A 355 12.86 -11.20 -11.62
CA VAL A 355 14.06 -11.02 -10.80
C VAL A 355 14.22 -9.56 -10.46
N SER A 356 14.27 -9.25 -9.18
CA SER A 356 14.44 -7.88 -8.70
C SER A 356 15.66 -7.76 -7.80
N HIS A 357 16.45 -6.73 -8.03
CA HIS A 357 17.51 -6.26 -7.17
C HIS A 357 17.00 -5.06 -6.38
N LEU A 358 16.77 -5.25 -5.09
CA LEU A 358 16.33 -4.22 -4.16
C LEU A 358 17.49 -3.78 -3.26
N ARG A 359 17.44 -2.53 -2.79
CA ARG A 359 18.35 -1.98 -1.77
C ARG A 359 17.53 -1.36 -0.65
N ASN A 360 17.88 -1.66 0.60
CA ASN A 360 17.31 -1.00 1.76
C ASN A 360 18.44 -0.61 2.75
N GLY A 361 18.73 0.68 2.83
CA GLY A 361 19.93 1.18 3.46
C GLY A 361 21.20 0.65 2.78
N GLU A 362 22.06 0.00 3.54
CA GLU A 362 23.31 -0.61 3.05
C GLU A 362 23.13 -2.05 2.55
N LYS A 363 21.93 -2.63 2.74
CA LYS A 363 21.66 -4.02 2.36
C LYS A 363 21.11 -4.13 0.96
N HIS A 364 21.61 -5.10 0.24
CA HIS A 364 21.11 -5.51 -1.07
C HIS A 364 20.30 -6.80 -0.94
N TYR A 365 19.24 -6.90 -1.71
CA TYR A 365 18.38 -8.08 -1.72
C TYR A 365 18.14 -8.53 -3.17
N LEU A 366 18.13 -9.84 -3.36
CA LEU A 366 17.59 -10.45 -4.58
C LEU A 366 16.22 -11.03 -4.25
N MET A 367 15.22 -10.61 -5.00
CA MET A 367 13.88 -11.19 -4.97
C MET A 367 13.60 -11.89 -6.29
N VAL A 368 13.14 -13.13 -6.24
CA VAL A 368 12.80 -13.94 -7.43
C VAL A 368 11.38 -14.43 -7.29
N VAL A 369 10.48 -14.04 -8.21
CA VAL A 369 9.05 -14.40 -8.18
C VAL A 369 8.74 -15.36 -9.32
N ASN A 370 8.08 -16.47 -9.02
CA ASN A 370 7.55 -17.39 -10.02
C ASN A 370 6.40 -16.73 -10.79
N ARG A 371 6.58 -16.53 -12.12
CA ARG A 371 5.55 -15.89 -12.97
C ARG A 371 4.44 -16.87 -13.41
N ASP A 372 4.59 -18.15 -13.16
CA ASP A 372 3.56 -19.14 -13.44
C ASP A 372 2.54 -19.19 -12.28
N ILE A 373 1.26 -19.03 -12.60
CA ILE A 373 0.16 -19.12 -11.63
C ILE A 373 -0.43 -20.54 -11.54
N TYR A 374 0.04 -21.46 -12.36
CA TYR A 374 -0.48 -22.84 -12.46
C TYR A 374 0.51 -23.89 -11.98
N ASN A 375 1.81 -23.69 -12.26
CA ASN A 375 2.82 -24.69 -12.03
C ASN A 375 3.97 -24.19 -11.15
N PRO A 376 4.49 -25.02 -10.22
CA PRO A 376 5.76 -24.73 -9.57
C PRO A 376 6.89 -24.75 -10.59
N GLN A 377 7.87 -23.88 -10.42
CA GLN A 377 9.07 -23.84 -11.26
C GLN A 377 10.31 -24.19 -10.46
N ARG A 378 11.22 -24.92 -11.07
CA ARG A 378 12.55 -25.10 -10.52
C ARG A 378 13.36 -23.84 -10.77
N VAL A 379 13.78 -23.18 -9.70
CA VAL A 379 14.59 -21.97 -9.71
C VAL A 379 15.97 -22.28 -9.15
N THR A 380 17.02 -21.91 -9.87
CA THR A 380 18.41 -22.05 -9.44
C THR A 380 18.97 -20.66 -9.15
N VAL A 381 19.45 -20.46 -7.92
CA VAL A 381 20.15 -19.25 -7.50
C VAL A 381 21.52 -19.65 -6.97
N GLU A 382 22.58 -19.30 -7.71
CA GLU A 382 23.95 -19.51 -7.26
C GLU A 382 24.51 -18.23 -6.62
N ALA A 383 25.02 -18.38 -5.41
CA ALA A 383 25.47 -17.27 -4.58
C ALA A 383 26.83 -17.56 -3.96
N THR A 384 27.63 -16.51 -3.76
CA THR A 384 28.87 -16.59 -3.01
C THR A 384 28.63 -16.77 -1.50
N ALA A 385 29.68 -17.06 -0.74
CA ALA A 385 29.59 -17.16 0.71
C ALA A 385 29.09 -15.87 1.34
N GLY A 386 28.29 -15.98 2.42
CA GLY A 386 27.75 -14.85 3.17
C GLY A 386 26.31 -14.44 2.78
N VAL A 387 25.80 -14.86 1.61
CA VAL A 387 24.42 -14.64 1.24
C VAL A 387 23.47 -15.43 2.15
N LYS A 388 22.38 -14.78 2.58
CA LYS A 388 21.35 -15.39 3.41
C LYS A 388 20.05 -15.49 2.63
N ARG A 389 19.34 -16.60 2.77
CA ARG A 389 17.95 -16.70 2.36
C ARG A 389 17.05 -16.17 3.46
N ILE A 390 16.14 -15.27 3.12
CA ILE A 390 15.12 -14.77 4.05
C ILE A 390 13.87 -15.64 3.87
N MET A 391 13.41 -16.20 4.97
CA MET A 391 12.24 -17.07 5.01
C MET A 391 10.95 -16.25 5.11
N PRO A 392 9.77 -16.83 4.82
CA PRO A 392 8.49 -16.11 4.89
C PRO A 392 8.18 -15.45 6.24
N ASP A 393 8.74 -15.97 7.33
CA ASP A 393 8.61 -15.44 8.69
C ASP A 393 9.69 -14.40 9.06
N GLY A 394 10.48 -13.95 8.08
CA GLY A 394 11.56 -12.96 8.26
C GLY A 394 12.87 -13.53 8.82
N ARG A 395 12.96 -14.82 9.15
CA ARG A 395 14.23 -15.43 9.61
C ARG A 395 15.23 -15.52 8.47
N ALA A 396 16.48 -15.16 8.76
CA ALA A 396 17.60 -15.30 7.84
C ALA A 396 18.35 -16.60 8.08
N VAL A 397 18.59 -17.40 7.03
CA VAL A 397 19.38 -18.64 7.07
C VAL A 397 20.46 -18.58 6.00
N ALA A 398 21.59 -19.27 6.21
CA ALA A 398 22.66 -19.30 5.20
C ALA A 398 22.12 -19.88 3.88
N ALA A 399 22.33 -19.20 2.76
CA ALA A 399 21.79 -19.63 1.46
C ALA A 399 22.36 -21.00 1.01
N ASN A 400 23.64 -21.27 1.33
CA ASN A 400 24.31 -22.54 1.01
C ASN A 400 23.85 -23.73 1.86
N ARG A 401 22.96 -23.51 2.85
CA ARG A 401 22.35 -24.58 3.64
C ARG A 401 21.41 -25.47 2.80
N TYR A 402 20.89 -24.90 1.72
CA TYR A 402 19.95 -25.56 0.82
C TYR A 402 20.60 -25.81 -0.53
N SER A 403 19.99 -26.69 -1.32
CA SER A 403 20.35 -26.79 -2.73
C SER A 403 20.22 -25.43 -3.43
N PRO A 404 21.10 -25.05 -4.35
CA PRO A 404 20.92 -23.86 -5.15
C PRO A 404 19.66 -23.92 -6.04
N SER A 405 19.14 -25.12 -6.28
CA SER A 405 17.91 -25.33 -7.05
C SER A 405 16.76 -25.70 -6.11
N LEU A 406 15.69 -24.92 -6.16
CA LEU A 406 14.49 -25.06 -5.33
C LEU A 406 13.25 -25.05 -6.23
N TYR A 407 12.21 -25.79 -5.84
CA TYR A 407 10.89 -25.60 -6.42
C TYR A 407 10.21 -24.43 -5.73
N VAL A 408 9.71 -23.49 -6.52
CA VAL A 408 8.97 -22.30 -6.09
C VAL A 408 7.54 -22.47 -6.53
N GLU A 409 6.62 -22.46 -5.57
CA GLU A 409 5.19 -22.62 -5.82
C GLU A 409 4.66 -21.54 -6.78
N PRO A 410 3.50 -21.75 -7.43
CA PRO A 410 2.90 -20.79 -8.33
C PRO A 410 2.73 -19.41 -7.68
N GLY A 411 3.22 -18.37 -8.36
CA GLY A 411 3.18 -16.99 -7.88
C GLY A 411 4.06 -16.66 -6.66
N ASP A 412 4.69 -17.65 -6.04
CA ASP A 412 5.49 -17.47 -4.83
C ASP A 412 6.89 -16.92 -5.12
N MET A 413 7.64 -16.57 -4.08
CA MET A 413 8.94 -15.90 -4.19
C MET A 413 10.05 -16.59 -3.40
N LEU A 414 11.28 -16.32 -3.83
CA LEU A 414 12.50 -16.47 -3.04
C LEU A 414 13.09 -15.10 -2.74
N LEU A 415 13.62 -14.93 -1.52
CA LEU A 415 14.24 -13.69 -1.08
C LEU A 415 15.62 -13.97 -0.46
N PHE A 416 16.64 -13.22 -0.93
CA PHE A 416 18.01 -13.35 -0.46
C PHE A 416 18.56 -11.99 -0.01
N GLU A 417 19.21 -11.95 1.15
CA GLU A 417 20.01 -10.82 1.64
C GLU A 417 21.45 -11.04 1.18
N CYS A 418 21.98 -10.09 0.45
CA CYS A 418 23.37 -10.04 0.00
C CYS A 418 24.15 -9.10 0.90
N ALA A 419 25.35 -9.50 1.32
CA ALA A 419 26.30 -8.58 1.97
C ALA A 419 26.75 -7.53 0.95
N GLU A 420 27.28 -6.41 1.41
CA GLU A 420 27.89 -5.40 0.54
C GLU A 420 29.02 -5.96 -0.34
#